data_13754fe06d9b8efb7cc850acfc534288
#
_entry.id   13754fe06d9b8efb7cc850acfc534288
#
_cell.length_a   1.000
_cell.length_b   1.000
_cell.length_c   1.000
_cell.angle_alpha   90.00
_cell.angle_beta   90.00
_cell.angle_gamma   90.00
#
_symmetry.space_group_name_H-M   'P 1'
#
loop_
_entity.id
_entity.type
_entity.pdbx_description
1 polymer ?
#
loop_
_entity_poly.entity_id
_entity_poly.type
_entity_poly.pdbx_seq_one_letter_code
_entity_poly.pdbx_strand_id
1 'polypeptide(L)'
;MQKKLHMDQHPGTNPEPFTTIITGFQEANVLLESTYCYPRGGGQPGDTGTMVAGDIETPIGEVLPGEMILHPVEEPEMFEVGDQVICSINQERRNLHSQMHTAQHIVSALAEDIWGAETVGNQLSTDNSRVDLLFEDKSIFDPEELVSQVNATLNKQIPVNILSLIHISEPTRPY
;
A
#
# COMPACT_ATOMS: atom_id res chain seq x y z
N MET A 1 -11.15 7.97 17.35
CA MET A 1 -9.97 7.89 16.43
C MET A 1 -10.01 6.56 15.72
N GLN A 2 -9.92 6.52 14.40
CA GLN A 2 -9.95 5.29 13.59
C GLN A 2 -8.72 4.43 13.85
N LYS A 3 -8.91 3.11 14.02
CA LYS A 3 -7.79 2.16 14.10
C LYS A 3 -7.35 1.76 12.69
N LYS A 4 -6.10 2.08 12.34
CA LYS A 4 -5.49 1.79 11.03
C LYS A 4 -4.78 0.43 11.09
N LEU A 5 -5.56 -0.66 11.05
CA LEU A 5 -5.09 -2.03 11.26
C LEU A 5 -4.07 -2.50 10.19
N HIS A 6 -4.11 -1.92 8.98
CA HIS A 6 -3.15 -2.21 7.93
C HIS A 6 -1.70 -1.84 8.31
N MET A 7 -1.52 -0.95 9.29
CA MET A 7 -0.18 -0.56 9.77
C MET A 7 0.44 -1.60 10.70
N ASP A 8 -0.37 -2.49 11.27
CA ASP A 8 0.07 -3.53 12.19
C ASP A 8 0.43 -4.85 11.49
N GLN A 9 0.24 -4.90 10.15
CA GLN A 9 0.46 -6.10 9.36
C GLN A 9 1.52 -5.89 8.28
N HIS A 10 2.26 -6.96 7.96
CA HIS A 10 3.19 -6.97 6.85
C HIS A 10 2.46 -6.66 5.52
N PRO A 11 3.08 -5.87 4.60
CA PRO A 11 2.45 -5.47 3.33
C PRO A 11 1.89 -6.63 2.48
N GLY A 12 2.53 -7.80 2.51
CA GLY A 12 2.06 -9.00 1.82
C GLY A 12 1.03 -9.84 2.58
N THR A 13 0.58 -9.38 3.76
CA THR A 13 -0.42 -10.09 4.53
C THR A 13 -1.80 -9.88 3.93
N ASN A 14 -2.53 -10.97 3.73
CA ASN A 14 -3.90 -10.98 3.24
C ASN A 14 -4.85 -11.04 4.44
N PRO A 15 -5.38 -9.92 4.93
CA PRO A 15 -6.35 -9.97 6.01
C PRO A 15 -7.63 -10.67 5.53
N GLU A 16 -8.15 -11.57 6.36
CA GLU A 16 -9.48 -12.12 6.19
C GLU A 16 -10.52 -10.99 6.19
N PRO A 17 -11.75 -11.22 5.69
CA PRO A 17 -12.83 -10.27 5.84
C PRO A 17 -12.95 -9.82 7.30
N PHE A 18 -13.05 -8.53 7.52
CA PHE A 18 -13.08 -7.95 8.86
C PHE A 18 -14.40 -7.26 9.14
N THR A 19 -14.85 -7.37 10.39
CA THR A 19 -16.04 -6.69 10.87
C THR A 19 -15.66 -5.37 11.53
N THR A 20 -16.39 -4.30 11.23
CA THR A 20 -16.20 -2.98 11.79
C THR A 20 -17.53 -2.23 11.90
N ILE A 21 -17.51 -1.00 12.41
CA ILE A 21 -18.71 -0.16 12.59
C ILE A 21 -18.56 1.12 11.77
N ILE A 22 -19.64 1.55 11.13
CA ILE A 22 -19.73 2.86 10.48
C ILE A 22 -19.81 3.95 11.54
N THR A 23 -18.85 4.88 11.52
CA THR A 23 -18.78 5.99 12.49
C THR A 23 -19.21 7.32 11.92
N GLY A 24 -19.38 7.41 10.60
CA GLY A 24 -19.82 8.62 9.91
C GLY A 24 -19.68 8.52 8.40
N PHE A 25 -19.98 9.65 7.77
CA PHE A 25 -19.89 9.81 6.32
C PHE A 25 -19.17 11.11 5.99
N GLN A 26 -18.43 11.12 4.90
CA GLN A 26 -17.85 12.32 4.30
C GLN A 26 -18.06 12.29 2.79
N GLU A 27 -19.02 13.08 2.28
CA GLU A 27 -19.49 12.99 0.89
C GLU A 27 -19.94 11.55 0.57
N ALA A 28 -19.42 10.94 -0.50
CA ALA A 28 -19.69 9.56 -0.89
C ALA A 28 -18.75 8.54 -0.21
N ASN A 29 -18.16 8.89 0.93
CA ASN A 29 -17.23 8.01 1.63
C ASN A 29 -17.76 7.59 3.00
N VAL A 30 -17.67 6.31 3.28
CA VAL A 30 -17.97 5.73 4.59
C VAL A 30 -16.71 5.84 5.48
N LEU A 31 -16.91 6.27 6.72
CA LEU A 31 -15.90 6.32 7.77
C LEU A 31 -16.10 5.13 8.73
N LEU A 32 -15.06 4.33 8.90
CA LEU A 32 -15.10 3.11 9.71
C LEU A 32 -14.35 3.31 11.04
N GLU A 33 -14.77 2.62 12.10
CA GLU A 33 -14.07 2.59 13.39
C GLU A 33 -12.66 1.99 13.24
N SER A 34 -12.53 0.94 12.44
CA SER A 34 -11.25 0.28 12.15
C SER A 34 -11.22 -0.22 10.71
N THR A 35 -10.01 -0.28 10.12
CA THR A 35 -9.86 -0.74 8.74
C THR A 35 -8.50 -1.39 8.48
N TYR A 36 -8.51 -2.48 7.70
CA TYR A 36 -7.32 -3.07 7.09
C TYR A 36 -7.02 -2.51 5.70
N CYS A 37 -7.93 -1.70 5.13
CA CYS A 37 -7.73 -1.13 3.81
C CYS A 37 -6.53 -0.19 3.80
N TYR A 38 -5.64 -0.37 2.85
CA TYR A 38 -4.52 0.52 2.58
C TYR A 38 -5.02 1.73 1.76
N PRO A 39 -4.89 2.95 2.27
CA PRO A 39 -5.25 4.13 1.51
C PRO A 39 -4.16 4.45 0.47
N ARG A 40 -4.51 5.11 -0.62
CA ARG A 40 -3.53 5.61 -1.61
C ARG A 40 -2.39 6.34 -0.91
N GLY A 41 -1.15 5.96 -1.20
CA GLY A 41 0.02 6.62 -0.62
C GLY A 41 1.33 5.99 -1.08
N GLY A 42 2.43 6.76 -1.02
CA GLY A 42 3.76 6.27 -1.42
C GLY A 42 3.85 5.82 -2.88
N GLY A 43 3.06 6.40 -3.78
CA GLY A 43 2.96 5.98 -5.18
C GLY A 43 2.07 4.75 -5.41
N GLN A 44 1.62 4.08 -4.36
CA GLN A 44 0.74 2.91 -4.43
C GLN A 44 -0.73 3.35 -4.44
N PRO A 45 -1.55 2.84 -5.39
CA PRO A 45 -3.01 3.01 -5.37
C PRO A 45 -3.63 2.41 -4.10
N GLY A 46 -4.74 2.99 -3.67
CA GLY A 46 -5.51 2.46 -2.55
C GLY A 46 -6.16 1.10 -2.88
N ASP A 47 -6.50 0.38 -1.83
CA ASP A 47 -7.28 -0.85 -1.97
C ASP A 47 -8.65 -0.57 -2.56
N THR A 48 -9.22 -1.63 -3.10
CA THR A 48 -10.63 -1.75 -3.43
C THR A 48 -11.19 -3.00 -2.75
N GLY A 49 -12.50 -3.14 -2.70
CA GLY A 49 -13.10 -4.30 -2.06
C GLY A 49 -14.61 -4.29 -2.10
N THR A 50 -15.22 -4.92 -1.12
CA THR A 50 -16.68 -4.94 -0.90
C THR A 50 -17.01 -4.66 0.55
N MET A 51 -18.17 -4.08 0.79
CA MET A 51 -18.78 -3.83 2.12
C MET A 51 -20.17 -4.45 2.15
N VAL A 52 -20.46 -5.19 3.23
CA VAL A 52 -21.73 -5.88 3.43
C VAL A 52 -22.33 -5.47 4.77
N ALA A 53 -23.61 -5.08 4.77
CA ALA A 53 -24.42 -4.83 5.96
C ALA A 53 -25.77 -5.53 5.79
N GLY A 54 -26.00 -6.63 6.52
CA GLY A 54 -27.21 -7.44 6.32
C GLY A 54 -27.32 -7.98 4.90
N ASP A 55 -28.37 -7.56 4.19
CA ASP A 55 -28.60 -7.95 2.78
C ASP A 55 -28.04 -6.94 1.76
N ILE A 56 -27.44 -5.85 2.25
CA ILE A 56 -26.84 -4.81 1.41
C ILE A 56 -25.38 -5.14 1.14
N GLU A 57 -25.02 -5.26 -0.13
CA GLU A 57 -23.63 -5.39 -0.58
C GLU A 57 -23.28 -4.27 -1.57
N THR A 58 -22.18 -3.57 -1.33
CA THR A 58 -21.69 -2.49 -2.20
C THR A 58 -20.19 -2.63 -2.46
N PRO A 59 -19.71 -2.29 -3.66
CA PRO A 59 -18.29 -2.18 -3.90
C PRO A 59 -17.69 -1.00 -3.13
N ILE A 60 -16.49 -1.21 -2.56
CA ILE A 60 -15.63 -0.14 -2.06
C ILE A 60 -14.73 0.27 -3.21
N GLY A 61 -14.81 1.52 -3.63
CA GLY A 61 -13.90 2.16 -4.59
C GLY A 61 -12.48 2.29 -4.04
N GLU A 62 -11.60 2.93 -4.80
CA GLU A 62 -10.22 3.12 -4.35
C GLU A 62 -10.18 3.93 -3.04
N VAL A 63 -9.67 3.30 -2.00
CA VAL A 63 -9.59 3.86 -0.65
C VAL A 63 -8.61 5.03 -0.60
N LEU A 64 -9.02 6.14 -0.01
CA LEU A 64 -8.32 7.41 -0.03
C LEU A 64 -7.75 7.79 1.35
N PRO A 65 -6.61 8.50 1.38
CA PRO A 65 -6.06 9.03 2.61
C PRO A 65 -6.90 10.21 3.14
N GLY A 66 -6.88 10.38 4.46
CA GLY A 66 -7.49 11.47 5.18
C GLY A 66 -7.11 11.46 6.64
N GLU A 67 -7.69 12.34 7.45
CA GLU A 67 -7.61 12.25 8.90
C GLU A 67 -8.12 10.88 9.35
N MET A 68 -9.28 10.48 8.84
CA MET A 68 -9.76 9.10 8.77
C MET A 68 -9.60 8.59 7.34
N ILE A 69 -9.34 7.31 7.17
CA ILE A 69 -9.30 6.66 5.85
C ILE A 69 -10.71 6.66 5.28
N LEU A 70 -10.82 7.09 4.03
CA LEU A 70 -12.09 7.27 3.32
C LEU A 70 -12.36 6.04 2.45
N HIS A 71 -13.56 5.44 2.61
CA HIS A 71 -13.99 4.27 1.84
C HIS A 71 -15.11 4.69 0.89
N PRO A 72 -14.79 5.00 -0.39
CA PRO A 72 -15.80 5.41 -1.36
C PRO A 72 -16.79 4.29 -1.63
N VAL A 73 -18.08 4.59 -1.61
CA VAL A 73 -19.18 3.70 -2.01
C VAL A 73 -20.14 4.45 -2.93
N GLU A 74 -20.86 3.73 -3.79
CA GLU A 74 -21.77 4.38 -4.75
C GLU A 74 -23.02 4.95 -4.09
N GLU A 75 -23.60 4.24 -3.10
CA GLU A 75 -24.87 4.57 -2.44
C GLU A 75 -24.68 4.62 -0.92
N PRO A 76 -23.96 5.63 -0.37
CA PRO A 76 -23.70 5.72 1.07
C PRO A 76 -24.97 5.89 1.91
N GLU A 77 -26.06 6.42 1.32
CA GLU A 77 -27.38 6.60 1.95
C GLU A 77 -28.09 5.28 2.30
N MET A 78 -27.62 4.16 1.79
CA MET A 78 -28.12 2.83 2.17
C MET A 78 -27.65 2.39 3.55
N PHE A 79 -26.72 3.11 4.16
CA PHE A 79 -26.11 2.79 5.45
C PHE A 79 -26.41 3.86 6.49
N GLU A 80 -26.36 3.46 7.76
CA GLU A 80 -26.52 4.37 8.90
C GLU A 80 -25.28 4.34 9.81
N VAL A 81 -25.05 5.44 10.54
CA VAL A 81 -24.03 5.47 11.60
C VAL A 81 -24.39 4.46 12.68
N GLY A 82 -23.46 3.60 13.02
CA GLY A 82 -23.67 2.51 13.97
C GLY A 82 -23.88 1.15 13.30
N ASP A 83 -24.08 1.10 11.99
CA ASP A 83 -24.19 -0.17 11.28
C ASP A 83 -22.90 -0.97 11.42
N GLN A 84 -23.07 -2.26 11.72
CA GLN A 84 -22.01 -3.24 11.66
C GLN A 84 -21.87 -3.75 10.23
N VAL A 85 -20.67 -3.61 9.68
CA VAL A 85 -20.33 -4.01 8.31
C VAL A 85 -19.22 -5.02 8.27
N ILE A 86 -19.26 -5.90 7.28
CA ILE A 86 -18.18 -6.81 6.92
C ILE A 86 -17.51 -6.26 5.66
N CYS A 87 -16.20 -5.99 5.75
CA CYS A 87 -15.40 -5.50 4.63
C CYS A 87 -14.45 -6.58 4.15
N SER A 88 -14.40 -6.76 2.84
CA SER A 88 -13.46 -7.67 2.16
C SER A 88 -12.58 -6.88 1.20
N ILE A 89 -11.26 -7.06 1.29
CA ILE A 89 -10.29 -6.40 0.41
C ILE A 89 -10.09 -7.23 -0.85
N ASN A 90 -9.93 -6.59 -2.01
CA ASN A 90 -9.45 -7.27 -3.21
C ASN A 90 -8.00 -7.71 -3.02
N GLN A 91 -7.81 -8.96 -2.64
CA GLN A 91 -6.51 -9.53 -2.27
C GLN A 91 -5.54 -9.60 -3.44
N GLU A 92 -6.03 -9.94 -4.62
CA GLU A 92 -5.19 -10.02 -5.82
C GLU A 92 -4.55 -8.64 -6.12
N ARG A 93 -5.40 -7.59 -6.15
CA ARG A 93 -4.96 -6.21 -6.33
C ARG A 93 -3.98 -5.78 -5.23
N ARG A 94 -4.29 -6.04 -3.95
CA ARG A 94 -3.43 -5.69 -2.81
C ARG A 94 -2.07 -6.35 -2.94
N ASN A 95 -2.02 -7.65 -3.22
CA ASN A 95 -0.78 -8.40 -3.34
C ASN A 95 0.09 -7.89 -4.46
N LEU A 96 -0.50 -7.64 -5.64
CA LEU A 96 0.24 -7.13 -6.78
C LEU A 96 0.85 -5.74 -6.47
N HIS A 97 0.07 -4.83 -5.90
CA HIS A 97 0.60 -3.51 -5.50
C HIS A 97 1.69 -3.61 -4.43
N SER A 98 1.55 -4.48 -3.44
CA SER A 98 2.57 -4.69 -2.41
C SER A 98 3.87 -5.23 -3.00
N GLN A 99 3.79 -6.15 -3.97
CA GLN A 99 4.96 -6.67 -4.69
C GLN A 99 5.63 -5.57 -5.52
N MET A 100 4.85 -4.78 -6.26
CA MET A 100 5.37 -3.66 -7.06
C MET A 100 6.03 -2.60 -6.17
N HIS A 101 5.46 -2.31 -4.99
CA HIS A 101 6.03 -1.37 -4.04
C HIS A 101 7.37 -1.86 -3.49
N THR A 102 7.46 -3.13 -3.11
CA THR A 102 8.72 -3.75 -2.69
C THR A 102 9.76 -3.73 -3.80
N ALA A 103 9.36 -4.09 -5.03
CA ALA A 103 10.25 -4.05 -6.20
C ALA A 103 10.76 -2.64 -6.48
N GLN A 104 9.91 -1.61 -6.36
CA GLN A 104 10.31 -0.22 -6.50
C GLN A 104 11.39 0.17 -5.49
N HIS A 105 11.25 -0.23 -4.21
CA HIS A 105 12.27 0.06 -3.20
C HIS A 105 13.60 -0.66 -3.48
N ILE A 106 13.57 -1.90 -3.98
CA ILE A 106 14.78 -2.62 -4.40
C ILE A 106 15.46 -1.90 -5.56
N VAL A 107 14.70 -1.49 -6.58
CA VAL A 107 15.21 -0.71 -7.73
C VAL A 107 15.85 0.58 -7.25
N SER A 108 15.18 1.33 -6.38
CA SER A 108 15.68 2.61 -5.83
C SER A 108 16.98 2.42 -5.06
N ALA A 109 17.04 1.44 -4.17
CA ALA A 109 18.24 1.17 -3.36
C ALA A 109 19.43 0.75 -4.23
N LEU A 110 19.21 -0.13 -5.21
CA LEU A 110 20.27 -0.56 -6.12
C LEU A 110 20.75 0.57 -7.03
N ALA A 111 19.84 1.43 -7.53
CA ALA A 111 20.22 2.57 -8.33
C ALA A 111 21.04 3.60 -7.53
N GLU A 112 20.70 3.81 -6.26
CA GLU A 112 21.49 4.64 -5.34
C GLU A 112 22.88 4.01 -5.07
N ASP A 113 22.93 2.71 -4.74
CA ASP A 113 24.16 2.02 -4.38
C ASP A 113 25.15 1.92 -5.55
N ILE A 114 24.67 1.67 -6.78
CA ILE A 114 25.53 1.41 -7.95
C ILE A 114 25.94 2.74 -8.62
N TRP A 115 25.01 3.68 -8.75
CA TRP A 115 25.21 4.90 -9.55
C TRP A 115 25.02 6.20 -8.78
N GLY A 116 24.73 6.16 -7.49
CA GLY A 116 24.41 7.35 -6.71
C GLY A 116 23.10 8.03 -7.16
N ALA A 117 22.21 7.29 -7.84
CA ALA A 117 20.98 7.85 -8.38
C ALA A 117 19.94 8.08 -7.27
N GLU A 118 19.34 9.26 -7.24
CA GLU A 118 18.30 9.61 -6.29
C GLU A 118 16.91 9.30 -6.86
N THR A 119 16.03 8.68 -6.07
CA THR A 119 14.62 8.50 -6.47
C THR A 119 13.86 9.78 -6.21
N VAL A 120 13.34 10.40 -7.28
CA VAL A 120 12.61 11.68 -7.22
C VAL A 120 11.11 11.52 -7.45
N GLY A 121 10.65 10.33 -7.82
CA GLY A 121 9.22 10.03 -7.99
C GLY A 121 8.96 8.56 -8.27
N ASN A 122 7.72 8.16 -8.04
CA ASN A 122 7.24 6.83 -8.43
C ASN A 122 5.73 6.86 -8.72
N GLN A 123 5.28 5.89 -9.47
CA GLN A 123 3.87 5.60 -9.68
C GLN A 123 3.72 4.09 -9.88
N LEU A 124 3.00 3.45 -8.97
CA LEU A 124 2.76 2.02 -9.02
C LEU A 124 1.41 1.72 -9.67
N SER A 125 1.37 0.64 -10.42
CA SER A 125 0.16 0.19 -11.12
C SER A 125 0.23 -1.32 -11.28
N THR A 126 -0.91 -1.94 -11.63
CA THR A 126 -1.00 -3.36 -11.96
C THR A 126 -0.33 -3.69 -13.30
N ASP A 127 -0.28 -2.73 -14.21
CA ASP A 127 0.20 -2.93 -15.58
C ASP A 127 1.60 -2.34 -15.80
N ASN A 128 1.78 -1.07 -15.43
CA ASN A 128 3.02 -0.34 -15.66
C ASN A 128 3.38 0.51 -14.43
N SER A 129 4.39 0.09 -13.70
CA SER A 129 4.97 0.91 -12.63
C SER A 129 6.12 1.77 -13.15
N ARG A 130 6.24 3.00 -12.65
CA ARG A 130 7.29 3.94 -13.00
C ARG A 130 8.08 4.32 -11.77
N VAL A 131 9.40 4.40 -11.93
CA VAL A 131 10.33 4.99 -10.95
C VAL A 131 11.13 6.08 -11.66
N ASP A 132 11.14 7.28 -11.12
CA ASP A 132 11.89 8.40 -11.66
C ASP A 132 13.21 8.51 -10.90
N LEU A 133 14.32 8.30 -11.60
CA LEU A 133 15.67 8.33 -11.05
C LEU A 133 16.41 9.57 -11.57
N LEU A 134 17.02 10.32 -10.65
CA LEU A 134 17.88 11.45 -10.94
C LEU A 134 19.35 11.02 -10.84
N PHE A 135 20.10 11.23 -11.92
CA PHE A 135 21.54 10.96 -12.01
C PHE A 135 22.33 12.25 -12.16
N GLU A 136 23.51 12.33 -11.58
CA GLU A 136 24.49 13.36 -11.93
C GLU A 136 24.97 13.19 -13.38
N ASP A 137 25.27 11.97 -13.79
CA ASP A 137 25.63 11.60 -15.16
C ASP A 137 24.79 10.40 -15.62
N LYS A 138 23.87 10.63 -16.56
CA LYS A 138 23.02 9.57 -17.11
C LYS A 138 23.74 8.56 -17.99
N SER A 139 24.96 8.89 -18.47
CA SER A 139 25.72 8.02 -19.37
C SER A 139 26.23 6.74 -18.68
N ILE A 140 26.27 6.74 -17.33
CA ILE A 140 26.73 5.59 -16.54
C ILE A 140 25.61 4.58 -16.28
N PHE A 141 24.35 4.91 -16.58
CA PHE A 141 23.22 4.03 -16.31
C PHE A 141 23.19 2.84 -17.28
N ASP A 142 23.22 1.63 -16.73
CA ASP A 142 23.08 0.39 -17.45
C ASP A 142 21.81 -0.35 -17.01
N PRO A 143 20.75 -0.38 -17.85
CA PRO A 143 19.50 -1.05 -17.50
C PRO A 143 19.64 -2.58 -17.40
N GLU A 144 20.58 -3.21 -18.14
CA GLU A 144 20.79 -4.67 -18.07
C GLU A 144 21.44 -5.04 -16.72
N GLU A 145 22.39 -4.24 -16.26
CA GLU A 145 22.98 -4.41 -14.92
C GLU A 145 21.92 -4.24 -13.84
N LEU A 146 21.07 -3.21 -13.90
CA LEU A 146 19.99 -3.01 -12.94
C LEU A 146 19.08 -4.24 -12.86
N VAL A 147 18.62 -4.74 -14.00
CA VAL A 147 17.75 -5.94 -14.06
C VAL A 147 18.45 -7.15 -13.46
N SER A 148 19.75 -7.35 -13.77
CA SER A 148 20.55 -8.44 -13.22
C SER A 148 20.64 -8.37 -11.70
N GLN A 149 20.95 -7.19 -11.14
CA GLN A 149 21.08 -6.95 -9.69
C GLN A 149 19.74 -7.09 -8.95
N VAL A 150 18.64 -6.59 -9.53
CA VAL A 150 17.29 -6.78 -8.99
C VAL A 150 16.96 -8.26 -8.89
N ASN A 151 17.16 -9.03 -9.96
CA ASN A 151 16.91 -10.47 -9.97
C ASN A 151 17.81 -11.22 -8.96
N ALA A 152 19.08 -10.85 -8.87
CA ALA A 152 19.98 -11.42 -7.88
C ALA A 152 19.52 -11.14 -6.44
N THR A 153 18.95 -9.95 -6.19
CA THR A 153 18.43 -9.55 -4.88
C THR A 153 17.15 -10.31 -4.54
N LEU A 154 16.23 -10.44 -5.49
CA LEU A 154 14.99 -11.22 -5.32
C LEU A 154 15.28 -12.69 -5.03
N ASN A 155 16.28 -13.27 -5.69
CA ASN A 155 16.69 -14.67 -5.47
C ASN A 155 17.27 -14.94 -4.08
N LYS A 156 17.70 -13.91 -3.34
CA LYS A 156 18.15 -14.05 -1.94
C LYS A 156 17.01 -14.30 -0.97
N GLN A 157 15.75 -14.08 -1.38
CA GLN A 157 14.54 -14.24 -0.55
C GLN A 157 14.67 -13.55 0.81
N ILE A 158 15.17 -12.30 0.82
CA ILE A 158 15.38 -11.51 2.04
C ILE A 158 14.01 -11.28 2.71
N PRO A 159 13.85 -11.60 4.01
CA PRO A 159 12.60 -11.39 4.70
C PRO A 159 12.31 -9.89 4.85
N VAL A 160 11.07 -9.49 4.60
CA VAL A 160 10.58 -8.13 4.84
C VAL A 160 9.93 -8.09 6.23
N ASN A 161 10.42 -7.20 7.10
CA ASN A 161 9.93 -7.06 8.46
C ASN A 161 9.40 -5.64 8.70
N ILE A 162 8.33 -5.53 9.50
CA ILE A 162 7.83 -4.25 10.00
C ILE A 162 8.63 -3.89 11.25
N LEU A 163 9.34 -2.75 11.20
CA LEU A 163 10.08 -2.22 12.34
C LEU A 163 9.39 -0.96 12.85
N SER A 164 9.14 -0.92 14.15
CA SER A 164 8.68 0.30 14.82
C SER A 164 9.89 1.12 15.28
N LEU A 165 9.82 2.46 15.14
CA LEU A 165 10.85 3.38 15.65
C LEU A 165 11.11 3.22 17.16
N ILE A 166 10.17 2.68 17.91
CA ILE A 166 10.33 2.38 19.35
C ILE A 166 11.32 1.22 19.57
N HIS A 167 11.51 0.35 18.57
CA HIS A 167 12.39 -0.81 18.64
C HIS A 167 13.75 -0.58 17.96
N ILE A 168 13.97 0.57 17.34
CA ILE A 168 15.24 0.93 16.70
C ILE A 168 16.05 1.74 17.70
N SER A 169 16.90 1.08 18.45
CA SER A 169 17.83 1.74 19.38
C SER A 169 19.03 2.42 18.70
N GLU A 170 19.35 2.03 17.46
CA GLU A 170 20.33 2.67 16.58
C GLU A 170 19.97 2.43 15.11
N PRO A 171 20.19 3.42 14.20
CA PRO A 171 20.00 3.21 12.76
C PRO A 171 21.13 2.30 12.24
N THR A 172 20.91 1.00 12.27
CA THR A 172 21.78 0.08 11.55
C THR A 172 21.38 0.12 10.08
N ARG A 173 22.14 0.84 9.25
CA ARG A 173 22.18 0.54 7.82
C ARG A 173 22.84 -0.84 7.71
N PRO A 174 22.18 -1.87 7.17
CA PRO A 174 22.89 -3.08 6.81
C PRO A 174 23.82 -2.72 5.64
N TYR A 175 25.08 -3.01 5.83
CA TYR A 175 26.12 -2.92 4.81
C TYR A 175 25.88 -4.03 3.76
#